data_2748f052ac1cee436d260e8356241e2f
#
_entry.id   2748f052ac1cee436d260e8356241e2f
#
_cell.length_a   1.000
_cell.length_b   1.000
_cell.length_c   1.000
_cell.angle_alpha   90.00
_cell.angle_beta   90.00
_cell.angle_gamma   90.00
#
_symmetry.space_group_name_H-M   'P 1'
#
loop_
_entity.id
_entity.type
_entity.pdbx_description
1 polymer ?
#
loop_
_entity_poly.entity_id
_entity_poly.type
_entity_poly.pdbx_seq_one_letter_code
_entity_poly.pdbx_strand_id
1 'polypeptide(L)'
;EKPILVKSGFLKSINQSYNKRAAELRSKGYKKHLESVTFKRQRRIDDAIHKISRGIVDYCAAQDIGRIFTGRNKNWKQSTQMGRRNNQNFVNIPHAKLIEQLRYKGEAFGIEVVEVMEDYTAKASAVDYDPIPEYEAGKKRGPFSGKRILRGLYRTKDGKIINADINGAINIGRKGLGDGWLKKLLGLDEGVFVNTPT
;
A
#
# COMPACT_ATOMS: atom_id res chain seq x y z
N GLU A 1 2.47 -11.20 -16.51
CA GLU A 1 3.10 -9.88 -16.24
C GLU A 1 3.80 -9.88 -14.90
N LYS A 2 4.97 -9.21 -14.81
CA LYS A 2 5.72 -9.13 -13.55
C LYS A 2 5.11 -8.05 -12.65
N PRO A 3 5.03 -8.28 -11.31
CA PRO A 3 4.54 -7.28 -10.39
C PRO A 3 5.46 -6.06 -10.34
N ILE A 4 4.85 -4.85 -10.29
CA ILE A 4 5.59 -3.60 -10.16
C ILE A 4 5.60 -3.13 -8.72
N LEU A 5 6.76 -2.79 -8.21
CA LEU A 5 6.96 -2.29 -6.85
C LEU A 5 7.39 -0.83 -6.88
N VAL A 6 6.52 0.07 -6.42
CA VAL A 6 6.84 1.49 -6.29
C VAL A 6 7.49 1.74 -4.93
N LYS A 7 8.80 2.00 -4.93
CA LYS A 7 9.56 2.28 -3.69
C LYS A 7 9.21 3.67 -3.14
N SER A 8 8.51 3.74 -2.01
CA SER A 8 8.11 4.99 -1.34
C SER A 8 9.10 5.46 -0.25
N GLY A 9 10.32 4.94 -0.21
CA GLY A 9 11.33 5.26 0.81
C GLY A 9 11.65 6.75 0.92
N PHE A 10 11.64 7.47 -0.21
CA PHE A 10 11.88 8.91 -0.24
C PHE A 10 10.80 9.73 0.50
N LEU A 11 9.54 9.31 0.53
CA LEU A 11 8.49 9.98 1.33
C LEU A 11 8.78 9.89 2.83
N LYS A 12 9.31 8.73 3.27
CA LYS A 12 9.75 8.55 4.67
C LYS A 12 10.93 9.45 4.98
N SER A 13 11.90 9.57 4.08
CA SER A 13 13.06 10.46 4.22
C SER A 13 12.64 11.93 4.35
N ILE A 14 11.70 12.40 3.50
CA ILE A 14 11.14 13.76 3.61
C ILE A 14 10.51 14.00 4.99
N ASN A 15 9.69 13.04 5.47
CA ASN A 15 9.04 13.16 6.77
C ASN A 15 10.04 13.12 7.94
N GLN A 16 11.06 12.27 7.89
CA GLN A 16 12.08 12.19 8.93
C GLN A 16 12.91 13.48 9.02
N SER A 17 13.36 14.02 7.89
CA SER A 17 14.09 15.29 7.82
C SER A 17 13.25 16.45 8.34
N TYR A 18 11.97 16.50 7.94
CA TYR A 18 11.02 17.48 8.44
C TYR A 18 10.83 17.38 9.95
N ASN A 19 10.58 16.19 10.49
CA ASN A 19 10.32 15.99 11.92
C ASN A 19 11.51 16.44 12.77
N LYS A 20 12.75 16.13 12.35
CA LYS A 20 13.99 16.58 13.01
C LYS A 20 14.07 18.12 13.02
N ARG A 21 13.91 18.74 11.85
CA ARG A 21 13.98 20.21 11.73
C ARG A 21 12.84 20.92 12.45
N ALA A 22 11.61 20.41 12.39
CA ALA A 22 10.46 20.97 13.08
C ALA A 22 10.61 20.90 14.60
N ALA A 23 11.20 19.85 15.16
CA ALA A 23 11.48 19.74 16.59
C ALA A 23 12.48 20.83 17.04
N GLU A 24 13.57 21.03 16.29
CA GLU A 24 14.54 22.08 16.55
C GLU A 24 13.92 23.49 16.50
N LEU A 25 13.12 23.78 15.45
CA LEU A 25 12.49 25.10 15.30
C LEU A 25 11.46 25.39 16.40
N ARG A 26 10.73 24.35 16.85
CA ARG A 26 9.79 24.47 17.98
C ARG A 26 10.51 24.77 19.29
N SER A 27 11.62 24.09 19.58
CA SER A 27 12.38 24.33 20.81
C SER A 27 12.97 25.75 20.88
N LYS A 28 13.25 26.34 19.70
CA LYS A 28 13.77 27.72 19.58
C LYS A 28 12.69 28.80 19.43
N GLY A 29 11.39 28.41 19.37
CA GLY A 29 10.29 29.34 19.19
C GLY A 29 10.16 30.00 17.80
N TYR A 30 10.83 29.46 16.76
CA TYR A 30 10.88 30.05 15.42
C TYR A 30 9.65 29.69 14.57
N LYS A 31 8.49 30.28 14.88
CA LYS A 31 7.19 29.99 14.25
C LYS A 31 7.19 30.18 12.73
N LYS A 32 7.62 31.34 12.23
CA LYS A 32 7.66 31.62 10.76
C LYS A 32 8.53 30.64 9.99
N HIS A 33 9.68 30.24 10.54
CA HIS A 33 10.53 29.22 9.93
C HIS A 33 9.88 27.84 9.93
N LEU A 34 9.17 27.48 11.00
CA LEU A 34 8.42 26.23 11.09
C LEU A 34 7.32 26.18 10.02
N GLU A 35 6.57 27.24 9.81
CA GLU A 35 5.56 27.35 8.75
C GLU A 35 6.18 27.16 7.36
N SER A 36 7.28 27.84 7.08
CA SER A 36 8.01 27.72 5.81
C SER A 36 8.48 26.28 5.55
N VAL A 37 9.08 25.61 6.54
CA VAL A 37 9.54 24.23 6.43
C VAL A 37 8.36 23.25 6.26
N THR A 38 7.24 23.51 6.95
CA THR A 38 6.01 22.72 6.81
C THR A 38 5.43 22.85 5.41
N PHE A 39 5.35 24.06 4.87
CA PHE A 39 4.90 24.31 3.51
C PHE A 39 5.77 23.61 2.46
N LYS A 40 7.10 23.76 2.57
CA LYS A 40 8.05 23.10 1.68
C LYS A 40 7.92 21.57 1.70
N ARG A 41 7.77 20.99 2.91
CA ARG A 41 7.50 19.55 3.05
C ARG A 41 6.21 19.15 2.31
N GLN A 42 5.12 19.89 2.52
CA GLN A 42 3.84 19.57 1.89
C GLN A 42 3.95 19.58 0.37
N ARG A 43 4.56 20.62 -0.20
CA ARG A 43 4.79 20.73 -1.65
C ARG A 43 5.58 19.54 -2.21
N ARG A 44 6.63 19.10 -1.50
CA ARG A 44 7.43 17.95 -1.93
C ARG A 44 6.66 16.64 -1.88
N ILE A 45 5.79 16.46 -0.87
CA ILE A 45 4.92 15.27 -0.79
C ILE A 45 3.88 15.31 -1.91
N ASP A 46 3.27 16.46 -2.16
CA ASP A 46 2.27 16.63 -3.20
C ASP A 46 2.85 16.34 -4.59
N ASP A 47 4.01 16.89 -4.93
CA ASP A 47 4.72 16.60 -6.18
C ASP A 47 5.01 15.10 -6.32
N ALA A 48 5.46 14.47 -5.25
CA ALA A 48 5.72 13.04 -5.25
C ALA A 48 4.46 12.20 -5.53
N ILE A 49 3.35 12.52 -4.87
CA ILE A 49 2.07 11.83 -5.08
C ILE A 49 1.57 12.06 -6.51
N HIS A 50 1.74 13.27 -7.05
CA HIS A 50 1.41 13.57 -8.46
C HIS A 50 2.21 12.72 -9.44
N LYS A 51 3.52 12.56 -9.21
CA LYS A 51 4.39 11.74 -10.06
C LYS A 51 4.04 10.26 -9.96
N ILE A 52 3.83 9.75 -8.74
CA ILE A 52 3.45 8.34 -8.52
C ILE A 52 2.11 8.03 -9.20
N SER A 53 1.08 8.84 -8.94
CA SER A 53 -0.25 8.60 -9.51
C SER A 53 -0.24 8.71 -11.03
N ARG A 54 0.53 9.63 -11.61
CA ARG A 54 0.69 9.74 -13.07
C ARG A 54 1.36 8.49 -13.63
N GLY A 55 2.49 8.07 -13.07
CA GLY A 55 3.20 6.88 -13.53
C GLY A 55 2.35 5.60 -13.44
N ILE A 56 1.51 5.46 -12.42
CA ILE A 56 0.59 4.32 -12.30
C ILE A 56 -0.47 4.36 -13.41
N VAL A 57 -1.10 5.52 -13.64
CA VAL A 57 -2.15 5.67 -14.67
C VAL A 57 -1.57 5.48 -16.07
N ASP A 58 -0.40 6.06 -16.36
CA ASP A 58 0.27 5.91 -17.65
C ASP A 58 0.63 4.44 -17.91
N TYR A 59 1.10 3.72 -16.89
CA TYR A 59 1.35 2.29 -17.00
C TYR A 59 0.08 1.51 -17.28
N CYS A 60 -1.01 1.78 -16.53
CA CYS A 60 -2.28 1.10 -16.75
C CYS A 60 -2.83 1.35 -18.16
N ALA A 61 -2.77 2.59 -18.64
CA ALA A 61 -3.19 2.94 -19.99
C ALA A 61 -2.35 2.23 -21.07
N ALA A 62 -1.02 2.17 -20.88
CA ALA A 62 -0.12 1.47 -21.81
C ALA A 62 -0.31 -0.04 -21.85
N GLN A 63 -0.86 -0.65 -20.78
CA GLN A 63 -1.14 -2.08 -20.67
C GLN A 63 -2.62 -2.43 -20.87
N ASP A 64 -3.43 -1.49 -21.33
CA ASP A 64 -4.89 -1.65 -21.51
C ASP A 64 -5.61 -2.15 -20.24
N ILE A 65 -5.16 -1.65 -19.08
CA ILE A 65 -5.75 -1.97 -17.78
C ILE A 65 -6.89 -0.99 -17.49
N GLY A 66 -8.13 -1.44 -17.57
CA GLY A 66 -9.32 -0.62 -17.34
C GLY A 66 -9.73 -0.47 -15.86
N ARG A 67 -9.06 -1.15 -14.91
CA ARG A 67 -9.50 -1.13 -13.51
C ARG A 67 -8.35 -1.23 -12.51
N ILE A 68 -8.35 -0.37 -11.49
CA ILE A 68 -7.38 -0.36 -10.39
C ILE A 68 -8.11 -0.65 -9.08
N PHE A 69 -7.73 -1.72 -8.37
CA PHE A 69 -8.27 -2.03 -7.04
C PHE A 69 -7.35 -1.48 -5.96
N THR A 70 -7.92 -0.76 -5.00
CA THR A 70 -7.20 -0.20 -3.85
C THR A 70 -7.80 -0.70 -2.54
N GLY A 71 -6.97 -0.98 -1.55
CA GLY A 71 -7.41 -1.34 -0.22
C GLY A 71 -7.93 -0.12 0.55
N ARG A 72 -9.10 -0.27 1.20
CA ARG A 72 -9.67 0.71 2.12
C ARG A 72 -9.73 0.13 3.52
N ASN A 73 -9.17 0.83 4.49
CA ASN A 73 -9.30 0.51 5.91
C ASN A 73 -10.07 1.63 6.62
N LYS A 74 -11.29 1.36 7.08
CA LYS A 74 -12.16 2.34 7.74
C LYS A 74 -11.55 2.91 9.03
N ASN A 75 -10.74 2.12 9.75
CA ASN A 75 -10.22 2.48 11.08
C ASN A 75 -8.70 2.73 11.08
N TRP A 76 -8.08 2.85 9.93
CA TRP A 76 -6.63 2.92 9.77
C TRP A 76 -5.95 3.97 10.65
N LYS A 77 -6.55 5.17 10.82
CA LYS A 77 -5.93 6.25 11.59
C LYS A 77 -6.24 6.22 13.09
N GLN A 78 -7.20 5.40 13.54
CA GLN A 78 -7.76 5.50 14.90
C GLN A 78 -7.16 4.50 15.90
N SER A 79 -6.52 3.42 15.48
CA SER A 79 -5.99 2.39 16.40
C SER A 79 -4.67 1.77 15.96
N THR A 80 -3.72 2.55 15.47
CA THR A 80 -2.39 2.04 15.11
C THR A 80 -1.50 1.90 16.35
N GLN A 81 -1.38 0.69 16.89
CA GLN A 81 -0.46 0.35 17.99
C GLN A 81 0.95 -0.03 17.49
N MET A 82 1.49 0.70 16.53
CA MET A 82 2.83 0.41 15.95
C MET A 82 3.98 1.11 16.70
N GLY A 83 3.70 1.71 17.86
CA GLY A 83 4.66 2.55 18.58
C GLY A 83 4.76 3.98 18.01
N ARG A 84 5.13 4.95 18.88
CA ARG A 84 5.12 6.40 18.60
C ARG A 84 5.85 6.78 17.30
N ARG A 85 7.02 6.21 17.03
CA ARG A 85 7.86 6.52 15.87
C ARG A 85 7.28 5.99 14.56
N ASN A 86 6.73 4.78 14.58
CA ASN A 86 6.13 4.17 13.39
C ASN A 86 4.78 4.80 13.07
N ASN A 87 3.96 5.09 14.07
CA ASN A 87 2.69 5.78 13.90
C ASN A 87 2.90 7.17 13.27
N GLN A 88 3.90 7.93 13.73
CA GLN A 88 4.20 9.25 13.18
C GLN A 88 4.63 9.19 11.70
N ASN A 89 5.41 8.18 11.32
CA ASN A 89 5.83 8.00 9.93
C ASN A 89 4.69 7.52 9.02
N PHE A 90 3.80 6.69 9.55
CA PHE A 90 2.71 6.07 8.80
C PHE A 90 1.54 7.03 8.57
N VAL A 91 1.13 7.79 9.58
CA VAL A 91 0.05 8.78 9.51
C VAL A 91 0.34 9.93 8.55
N ASN A 92 1.63 10.20 8.29
CA ASN A 92 2.07 11.29 7.43
C ASN A 92 2.10 10.97 5.91
N ILE A 93 1.70 9.76 5.50
CA ILE A 93 1.58 9.40 4.07
C ILE A 93 0.13 9.65 3.64
N PRO A 94 -0.14 10.53 2.67
CA PRO A 94 -1.52 10.89 2.30
C PRO A 94 -2.11 9.88 1.31
N HIS A 95 -2.46 8.67 1.80
CA HIS A 95 -3.03 7.61 0.96
C HIS A 95 -4.35 8.02 0.30
N ALA A 96 -5.23 8.71 1.03
CA ALA A 96 -6.48 9.22 0.46
C ALA A 96 -6.23 10.14 -0.74
N LYS A 97 -5.23 11.01 -0.66
CA LYS A 97 -4.84 11.90 -1.76
C LYS A 97 -4.30 11.13 -2.96
N LEU A 98 -3.56 10.04 -2.74
CA LEU A 98 -3.11 9.18 -3.83
C LEU A 98 -4.30 8.54 -4.55
N ILE A 99 -5.26 7.98 -3.81
CA ILE A 99 -6.46 7.36 -4.37
C ILE A 99 -7.29 8.39 -5.16
N GLU A 100 -7.50 9.57 -4.61
CA GLU A 100 -8.19 10.67 -5.27
C GLU A 100 -7.50 11.05 -6.59
N GLN A 101 -6.17 11.16 -6.58
CA GLN A 101 -5.42 11.46 -7.79
C GLN A 101 -5.45 10.33 -8.83
N LEU A 102 -5.47 9.08 -8.39
CA LEU A 102 -5.66 7.95 -9.31
C LEU A 102 -7.02 8.00 -9.98
N ARG A 103 -8.10 8.35 -9.23
CA ARG A 103 -9.45 8.47 -9.77
C ARG A 103 -9.54 9.51 -10.87
N TYR A 104 -9.24 10.77 -10.56
CA TYR A 104 -9.43 11.83 -11.54
C TYR A 104 -8.49 11.72 -12.75
N LYS A 105 -7.27 11.17 -12.56
CA LYS A 105 -6.37 10.93 -13.68
C LYS A 105 -6.76 9.69 -14.48
N GLY A 106 -7.25 8.66 -13.82
CA GLY A 106 -7.73 7.43 -14.45
C GLY A 106 -8.96 7.68 -15.32
N GLU A 107 -9.86 8.55 -14.87
CA GLU A 107 -11.08 8.94 -15.59
C GLU A 107 -10.77 9.41 -17.02
N ALA A 108 -9.70 10.20 -17.22
CA ALA A 108 -9.28 10.67 -18.54
C ALA A 108 -8.86 9.54 -19.50
N PHE A 109 -8.59 8.33 -18.99
CA PHE A 109 -8.20 7.14 -19.75
C PHE A 109 -9.22 6.01 -19.66
N GLY A 110 -10.41 6.26 -19.13
CA GLY A 110 -11.43 5.23 -18.91
C GLY A 110 -11.05 4.20 -17.84
N ILE A 111 -10.10 4.51 -16.94
CA ILE A 111 -9.64 3.63 -15.89
C ILE A 111 -10.46 3.85 -14.62
N GLU A 112 -11.19 2.83 -14.19
CA GLU A 112 -11.98 2.84 -12.96
C GLU A 112 -11.09 2.55 -11.74
N VAL A 113 -11.25 3.30 -10.64
CA VAL A 113 -10.58 3.04 -9.35
C VAL A 113 -11.59 2.56 -8.32
N VAL A 114 -11.49 1.29 -7.97
CA VAL A 114 -12.40 0.60 -7.03
C VAL A 114 -11.74 0.44 -5.68
N GLU A 115 -12.40 0.90 -4.60
CA GLU A 115 -11.95 0.66 -3.24
C GLU A 115 -12.58 -0.61 -2.68
N VAL A 116 -11.78 -1.53 -2.15
CA VAL A 116 -12.24 -2.75 -1.47
C VAL A 116 -11.76 -2.76 -0.02
N MET A 117 -12.54 -3.38 0.87
CA MET A 117 -12.13 -3.52 2.27
C MET A 117 -10.90 -4.43 2.36
N GLU A 118 -9.84 -3.97 3.01
CA GLU A 118 -8.57 -4.71 3.08
C GLU A 118 -8.45 -5.64 4.31
N ASP A 119 -9.57 -5.95 4.97
CA ASP A 119 -9.57 -6.84 6.12
C ASP A 119 -8.87 -8.16 5.77
N TYR A 120 -7.90 -8.54 6.62
CA TYR A 120 -7.12 -9.78 6.54
C TYR A 120 -6.27 -9.98 5.26
N THR A 121 -6.26 -9.08 4.30
CA THR A 121 -5.48 -9.22 3.05
C THR A 121 -3.98 -9.39 3.28
N ALA A 122 -3.42 -8.78 4.32
CA ALA A 122 -2.01 -8.93 4.70
C ALA A 122 -1.72 -10.23 5.50
N LYS A 123 -2.76 -10.96 5.94
CA LYS A 123 -2.63 -12.18 6.76
C LYS A 123 -2.91 -13.45 5.97
N ALA A 124 -3.90 -13.41 5.08
CA ALA A 124 -4.25 -14.52 4.22
C ALA A 124 -3.14 -14.78 3.19
N SER A 125 -2.88 -16.04 2.90
CA SER A 125 -1.99 -16.44 1.82
C SER A 125 -2.73 -16.36 0.48
N ALA A 126 -2.23 -15.51 -0.42
CA ALA A 126 -2.82 -15.35 -1.74
C ALA A 126 -2.63 -16.61 -2.61
N VAL A 127 -1.42 -17.18 -2.58
CA VAL A 127 -1.07 -18.36 -3.39
C VAL A 127 -1.67 -19.66 -2.89
N ASP A 128 -1.95 -19.75 -1.58
CA ASP A 128 -2.62 -20.91 -0.98
C ASP A 128 -4.16 -20.77 -1.00
N TYR A 129 -4.67 -19.71 -1.62
CA TYR A 129 -6.12 -19.41 -1.71
C TYR A 129 -6.83 -19.37 -0.36
N ASP A 130 -6.15 -18.89 0.70
CA ASP A 130 -6.79 -18.73 2.00
C ASP A 130 -8.09 -17.92 1.87
N PRO A 131 -9.17 -18.29 2.57
CA PRO A 131 -10.36 -17.48 2.63
C PRO A 131 -10.04 -16.12 3.26
N ILE A 132 -10.59 -15.04 2.69
CA ILE A 132 -10.41 -13.68 3.18
C ILE A 132 -11.74 -13.19 3.76
N PRO A 133 -12.00 -13.44 5.06
CA PRO A 133 -13.27 -13.06 5.68
C PRO A 133 -13.39 -11.54 5.81
N GLU A 134 -14.61 -11.06 5.96
CA GLU A 134 -14.87 -9.69 6.41
C GLU A 134 -14.61 -9.58 7.92
N TYR A 135 -14.24 -8.39 8.36
CA TYR A 135 -14.03 -8.14 9.78
C TYR A 135 -15.38 -8.07 10.51
N GLU A 136 -15.55 -8.96 11.47
CA GLU A 136 -16.67 -8.92 12.41
C GLU A 136 -16.12 -8.84 13.84
N ALA A 137 -16.61 -7.84 14.63
CA ALA A 137 -16.18 -7.67 16.01
C ALA A 137 -16.60 -8.90 16.84
N GLY A 138 -15.66 -9.44 17.63
CA GLY A 138 -15.91 -10.60 18.50
C GLY A 138 -15.81 -11.98 17.83
N LYS A 139 -15.76 -12.08 16.50
CA LYS A 139 -15.52 -13.36 15.83
C LYS A 139 -14.04 -13.74 15.81
N LYS A 140 -13.73 -14.98 16.21
CA LYS A 140 -12.37 -15.54 16.06
C LYS A 140 -12.06 -15.68 14.57
N ARG A 141 -10.84 -15.26 14.22
CA ARG A 141 -10.28 -15.41 12.88
C ARG A 141 -10.02 -16.88 12.59
N GLY A 142 -10.33 -17.35 11.39
CA GLY A 142 -9.89 -18.67 10.93
C GLY A 142 -8.36 -18.76 10.87
N PRO A 143 -7.79 -19.95 10.95
CA PRO A 143 -6.36 -20.13 10.72
C PRO A 143 -6.02 -19.75 9.28
N PHE A 144 -4.96 -18.96 9.09
CA PHE A 144 -4.35 -18.72 7.79
C PHE A 144 -3.23 -19.74 7.57
N SER A 145 -3.08 -20.25 6.35
CA SER A 145 -2.10 -21.27 6.00
C SER A 145 -0.67 -20.74 6.03
N GLY A 146 -0.49 -19.48 5.66
CA GLY A 146 0.80 -18.80 5.68
C GLY A 146 0.94 -17.77 6.79
N LYS A 147 2.13 -17.16 6.89
CA LYS A 147 2.40 -16.10 7.88
C LYS A 147 3.47 -15.12 7.43
N ARG A 148 3.34 -13.87 7.87
CA ARG A 148 4.40 -12.86 7.74
C ARG A 148 5.53 -13.20 8.70
N ILE A 149 6.74 -13.44 8.19
CA ILE A 149 7.92 -13.82 8.99
C ILE A 149 8.80 -12.63 9.35
N LEU A 150 8.96 -11.70 8.42
CA LEU A 150 9.70 -10.44 8.59
C LEU A 150 8.97 -9.31 7.85
N ARG A 151 9.47 -8.08 8.02
CA ARG A 151 9.00 -6.96 7.23
C ARG A 151 9.29 -7.20 5.74
N GLY A 152 8.24 -7.18 4.92
CA GLY A 152 8.34 -7.42 3.47
C GLY A 152 8.38 -8.91 3.07
N LEU A 153 8.46 -9.86 4.00
CA LEU A 153 8.52 -11.30 3.72
C LEU A 153 7.32 -12.05 4.30
N TYR A 154 6.69 -12.85 3.46
CA TYR A 154 5.57 -13.73 3.79
C TYR A 154 5.93 -15.16 3.42
N ARG A 155 5.68 -16.11 4.32
CA ARG A 155 5.89 -17.56 4.10
C ARG A 155 4.55 -18.21 3.84
N THR A 156 4.43 -18.91 2.73
CA THR A 156 3.27 -19.73 2.33
C THR A 156 3.21 -21.05 3.13
N LYS A 157 2.14 -21.81 2.94
CA LYS A 157 1.97 -23.15 3.53
C LYS A 157 3.12 -24.08 3.17
N ASP A 158 3.54 -24.10 1.91
CA ASP A 158 4.60 -24.94 1.40
C ASP A 158 6.02 -24.42 1.70
N GLY A 159 6.13 -23.38 2.54
CA GLY A 159 7.41 -22.80 2.94
C GLY A 159 8.01 -21.82 1.92
N LYS A 160 7.41 -21.59 0.76
CA LYS A 160 7.85 -20.58 -0.23
C LYS A 160 7.81 -19.20 0.41
N ILE A 161 8.81 -18.37 0.08
CA ILE A 161 8.89 -16.98 0.58
C ILE A 161 8.52 -16.04 -0.57
N ILE A 162 7.54 -15.20 -0.31
CA ILE A 162 7.07 -14.17 -1.25
C ILE A 162 7.12 -12.78 -0.61
N ASN A 163 7.08 -11.74 -1.43
CA ASN A 163 6.97 -10.38 -0.92
C ASN A 163 5.60 -10.16 -0.26
N ALA A 164 5.60 -9.68 1.00
CA ALA A 164 4.38 -9.50 1.78
C ALA A 164 3.44 -8.41 1.23
N ASP A 165 3.99 -7.40 0.57
CA ASP A 165 3.18 -6.31 -0.01
C ASP A 165 2.52 -6.80 -1.32
N ILE A 166 3.22 -7.65 -2.09
CA ILE A 166 2.64 -8.34 -3.26
C ILE A 166 1.53 -9.29 -2.83
N ASN A 167 1.76 -10.11 -1.77
CA ASN A 167 0.71 -10.97 -1.21
C ASN A 167 -0.56 -10.18 -0.84
N GLY A 168 -0.39 -9.04 -0.16
CA GLY A 168 -1.49 -8.15 0.18
C GLY A 168 -2.20 -7.57 -1.05
N ALA A 169 -1.45 -7.13 -2.06
CA ALA A 169 -2.00 -6.57 -3.28
C ALA A 169 -2.83 -7.61 -4.07
N ILE A 170 -2.34 -8.85 -4.17
CA ILE A 170 -3.09 -9.95 -4.80
C ILE A 170 -4.39 -10.20 -4.04
N ASN A 171 -4.36 -10.24 -2.71
CA ASN A 171 -5.55 -10.44 -1.91
C ASN A 171 -6.57 -9.29 -2.02
N ILE A 172 -6.13 -8.04 -2.22
CA ILE A 172 -7.01 -6.92 -2.57
C ILE A 172 -7.69 -7.19 -3.91
N GLY A 173 -6.94 -7.64 -4.92
CA GLY A 173 -7.49 -8.05 -6.21
C GLY A 173 -8.49 -9.21 -6.10
N ARG A 174 -8.20 -10.23 -5.28
CA ARG A 174 -9.13 -11.35 -5.00
C ARG A 174 -10.45 -10.88 -4.38
N LYS A 175 -10.40 -9.91 -3.47
CA LYS A 175 -11.63 -9.31 -2.91
C LYS A 175 -12.45 -8.55 -3.94
N GLY A 176 -11.81 -7.93 -4.93
CA GLY A 176 -12.48 -7.16 -5.98
C GLY A 176 -12.98 -7.99 -7.15
N LEU A 177 -12.27 -9.04 -7.54
CA LEU A 177 -12.54 -9.85 -8.74
C LEU A 177 -12.92 -11.30 -8.46
N GLY A 178 -12.83 -11.75 -7.21
CA GLY A 178 -12.93 -13.16 -6.85
C GLY A 178 -11.63 -13.92 -7.20
N ASP A 179 -11.62 -15.24 -6.97
CA ASP A 179 -10.40 -16.06 -7.14
C ASP A 179 -10.14 -16.50 -8.60
N GLY A 180 -11.12 -16.32 -9.49
CA GLY A 180 -11.03 -16.79 -10.86
C GLY A 180 -9.89 -16.17 -11.68
N TRP A 181 -9.63 -14.87 -11.48
CA TRP A 181 -8.54 -14.17 -12.16
C TRP A 181 -7.16 -14.64 -11.69
N LEU A 182 -7.03 -14.97 -10.39
CA LEU A 182 -5.77 -15.42 -9.81
C LEU A 182 -5.37 -16.81 -10.37
N LYS A 183 -6.34 -17.70 -10.60
CA LYS A 183 -6.11 -18.98 -11.24
C LYS A 183 -5.50 -18.82 -12.64
N LYS A 184 -5.99 -17.84 -13.41
CA LYS A 184 -5.40 -17.50 -14.72
C LYS A 184 -3.99 -16.96 -14.58
N LEU A 185 -3.75 -16.07 -13.61
CA LEU A 185 -2.44 -15.46 -13.36
C LEU A 185 -1.40 -16.51 -12.94
N LEU A 186 -1.75 -17.43 -12.05
CA LEU A 186 -0.86 -18.48 -11.55
C LEU A 186 -0.63 -19.60 -12.56
N GLY A 187 -1.58 -19.88 -13.43
CA GLY A 187 -1.44 -20.86 -14.51
C GLY A 187 -0.56 -20.39 -15.67
N LEU A 188 -0.23 -19.10 -15.73
CA LEU A 188 0.58 -18.53 -16.81
C LEU A 188 2.08 -18.46 -16.48
N ASP A 189 2.49 -18.52 -15.20
CA ASP A 189 3.92 -18.44 -14.85
C ASP A 189 4.17 -18.84 -13.38
N GLU A 190 4.76 -20.00 -13.15
CA GLU A 190 5.28 -20.37 -11.82
C GLU A 190 6.43 -19.45 -11.35
N GLY A 191 6.98 -18.63 -12.24
CA GLY A 191 8.09 -17.71 -12.00
C GLY A 191 7.75 -16.34 -11.39
N VAL A 192 6.46 -15.97 -11.31
CA VAL A 192 6.04 -14.62 -10.90
C VAL A 192 6.29 -14.33 -9.41
N PHE A 193 6.45 -15.34 -8.59
CA PHE A 193 6.56 -15.19 -7.13
C PHE A 193 7.98 -15.30 -6.55
N VAL A 194 8.98 -15.55 -7.39
CA VAL A 194 10.37 -15.71 -6.96
C VAL A 194 11.17 -14.46 -7.28
N ASN A 195 10.94 -13.39 -6.54
CA ASN A 195 11.94 -12.34 -6.39
C ASN A 195 12.31 -12.25 -4.91
N THR A 196 13.35 -12.98 -4.53
CA THR A 196 14.10 -12.70 -3.31
C THR A 196 14.57 -11.26 -3.37
N PRO A 197 14.35 -10.44 -2.33
CA PRO A 197 14.97 -9.13 -2.24
C PRO A 197 16.49 -9.34 -2.06
N THR A 198 17.27 -8.92 -3.05
CA THR A 198 18.68 -8.57 -2.86
C THR A 198 18.79 -7.27 -2.11
#